data_2795154598f1d9d8d970cd0c76b28001
#
_entry.id   2795154598f1d9d8d970cd0c76b28001
#
_cell.length_a   1.000
_cell.length_b   1.000
_cell.length_c   1.000
_cell.angle_alpha   90.00
_cell.angle_beta   90.00
_cell.angle_gamma   90.00
#
_symmetry.space_group_name_H-M   'P 1'
#
loop_
_entity.id
_entity.type
_entity.pdbx_description
1 polymer ?
#
loop_
_entity_poly.entity_id
_entity_poly.type
_entity_poly.pdbx_seq_one_letter_code
_entity_poly.pdbx_strand_id
1 'polypeptide(L)'
;MAELVQAQRSGDTLHLNALATRLDISCARDFKAQCESHWGEGIRQVVVDMAKVAYVDSTAIGAFLSLYRRLPQDGGSIRLLHAAPAVQTVVEVLRLHRIFLLG
;
A
#
# COMPACT_ATOMS: atom_id res chain seq x y z
N MET A 1 -6.09 -7.97 -17.71
CA MET A 1 -5.34 -7.75 -16.46
C MET A 1 -6.25 -8.03 -15.27
N ALA A 2 -5.76 -8.78 -14.29
CA ALA A 2 -6.52 -9.03 -13.07
C ALA A 2 -6.68 -7.76 -12.25
N GLU A 3 -7.80 -7.63 -11.56
CA GLU A 3 -7.99 -6.57 -10.58
C GLU A 3 -7.21 -6.91 -9.31
N LEU A 4 -6.26 -6.08 -8.95
CA LEU A 4 -5.38 -6.29 -7.80
C LEU A 4 -5.75 -5.43 -6.61
N VAL A 5 -6.55 -4.40 -6.82
CA VAL A 5 -6.95 -3.48 -5.75
C VAL A 5 -8.34 -2.92 -6.04
N GLN A 6 -9.11 -2.74 -4.97
CA GLN A 6 -10.33 -1.94 -4.98
C GLN A 6 -10.09 -0.69 -4.15
N ALA A 7 -10.70 0.41 -4.53
CA ALA A 7 -10.47 1.70 -3.89
C ALA A 7 -11.77 2.38 -3.52
N GLN A 8 -11.72 3.11 -2.41
CA GLN A 8 -12.79 3.97 -1.95
C GLN A 8 -12.16 5.20 -1.30
N ARG A 9 -12.69 6.38 -1.60
CA ARG A 9 -12.20 7.60 -1.00
C ARG A 9 -13.17 8.12 0.05
N SER A 10 -12.62 8.56 1.17
CA SER A 10 -13.37 9.21 2.24
C SER A 10 -12.61 10.46 2.67
N GLY A 11 -13.12 11.65 2.31
CA GLY A 11 -12.43 12.90 2.60
C GLY A 11 -11.06 12.97 1.94
N ASP A 12 -10.01 13.12 2.74
CA ASP A 12 -8.63 13.17 2.30
C ASP A 12 -7.92 11.79 2.37
N THR A 13 -8.68 10.73 2.66
CA THR A 13 -8.14 9.38 2.81
C THR A 13 -8.53 8.50 1.64
N LEU A 14 -7.54 7.88 1.01
CA LEU A 14 -7.73 6.86 -0.02
C LEU A 14 -7.64 5.49 0.65
N HIS A 15 -8.73 4.74 0.60
CA HIS A 15 -8.78 3.37 1.11
C HIS A 15 -8.56 2.41 -0.04
N LEU A 16 -7.54 1.58 0.07
CA LEU A 16 -7.20 0.56 -0.92
C LEU A 16 -7.36 -0.81 -0.29
N ASN A 17 -8.06 -1.69 -0.96
CA ASN A 17 -8.18 -3.08 -0.54
C ASN A 17 -7.38 -3.94 -1.51
N ALA A 18 -6.26 -4.50 -1.03
CA ALA A 18 -5.42 -5.36 -1.83
C ALA A 18 -6.08 -6.73 -1.99
N LEU A 19 -6.23 -7.17 -3.23
CA LEU A 19 -6.97 -8.39 -3.56
C LEU A 19 -6.07 -9.60 -3.81
N ALA A 20 -4.77 -9.36 -4.08
CA ALA A 20 -3.85 -10.45 -4.38
C ALA A 20 -3.38 -11.12 -3.09
N THR A 21 -3.21 -12.45 -3.12
CA THR A 21 -2.61 -13.20 -2.02
C THR A 21 -1.12 -12.92 -1.89
N ARG A 22 -0.46 -12.70 -3.02
CA ARG A 22 0.97 -12.40 -3.09
C ARG A 22 1.16 -11.10 -3.86
N LEU A 23 1.88 -10.18 -3.27
CA LEU A 23 2.35 -8.98 -3.93
C LEU A 23 3.86 -9.11 -4.11
N ASP A 24 4.29 -9.53 -5.28
CA ASP A 24 5.69 -9.77 -5.61
C ASP A 24 6.02 -9.19 -6.97
N ILE A 25 7.22 -9.46 -7.45
CA ILE A 25 7.72 -8.92 -8.71
C ILE A 25 6.79 -9.22 -9.90
N SER A 26 6.02 -10.33 -9.84
CA SER A 26 5.14 -10.71 -10.95
C SER A 26 3.95 -9.77 -11.12
N CYS A 27 3.54 -9.05 -10.06
CA CYS A 27 2.36 -8.19 -10.09
C CYS A 27 2.56 -6.79 -9.50
N ALA A 28 3.72 -6.52 -8.91
CA ALA A 28 3.94 -5.25 -8.20
C ALA A 28 3.76 -4.03 -9.12
N ARG A 29 4.19 -4.12 -10.38
CA ARG A 29 4.06 -3.04 -11.35
C ARG A 29 2.59 -2.76 -11.65
N ASP A 30 1.80 -3.81 -11.91
CA ASP A 30 0.38 -3.67 -12.19
C ASP A 30 -0.38 -3.18 -10.95
N PHE A 31 -0.02 -3.69 -9.79
CA PHE A 31 -0.60 -3.23 -8.53
C PHE A 31 -0.39 -1.72 -8.34
N LYS A 32 0.85 -1.26 -8.54
CA LYS A 32 1.18 0.17 -8.45
C LYS A 32 0.35 0.99 -9.42
N ALA A 33 0.27 0.56 -10.68
CA ALA A 33 -0.49 1.27 -11.71
C ALA A 33 -1.97 1.35 -11.35
N GLN A 34 -2.55 0.28 -10.84
CA GLN A 34 -3.94 0.27 -10.41
C GLN A 34 -4.18 1.20 -9.22
N CYS A 35 -3.29 1.20 -8.23
CA CYS A 35 -3.39 2.14 -7.12
C CYS A 35 -3.32 3.59 -7.60
N GLU A 36 -2.39 3.88 -8.50
CA GLU A 36 -2.23 5.22 -9.03
C GLU A 36 -3.43 5.69 -9.85
N SER A 37 -4.15 4.77 -10.49
CA SER A 37 -5.36 5.12 -11.24
C SER A 37 -6.48 5.64 -10.34
N HIS A 38 -6.45 5.35 -9.05
CA HIS A 38 -7.43 5.82 -8.09
C HIS A 38 -6.99 7.10 -7.36
N TRP A 39 -5.81 7.62 -7.70
CA TRP A 39 -5.30 8.82 -7.04
C TRP A 39 -6.06 10.06 -7.50
N GLY A 40 -6.26 10.99 -6.58
CA GLY A 40 -6.93 12.26 -6.86
C GLY A 40 -6.33 13.39 -6.04
N GLU A 41 -6.81 14.60 -6.29
CA GLU A 41 -6.34 15.77 -5.56
C GLU A 41 -6.77 15.72 -4.10
N GLY A 42 -5.93 16.25 -3.22
CA GLY A 42 -6.26 16.43 -1.81
C GLY A 42 -6.10 15.18 -0.97
N ILE A 43 -5.57 14.10 -1.52
CA ILE A 43 -5.28 12.90 -0.72
C ILE A 43 -4.09 13.18 0.17
N ARG A 44 -4.29 13.00 1.47
CA ARG A 44 -3.26 13.17 2.50
C ARG A 44 -2.92 11.87 3.21
N GLN A 45 -3.80 10.89 3.15
CA GLN A 45 -3.61 9.62 3.83
C GLN A 45 -4.02 8.47 2.93
N VAL A 46 -3.29 7.36 3.04
CA VAL A 46 -3.62 6.12 2.35
C VAL A 46 -3.73 5.02 3.39
N VAL A 47 -4.82 4.26 3.32
CA VAL A 47 -5.01 3.08 4.15
C VAL A 47 -5.13 1.89 3.22
N VAL A 48 -4.25 0.91 3.38
CA VAL A 48 -4.27 -0.31 2.57
C VAL A 48 -4.70 -1.48 3.47
N ASP A 49 -5.81 -2.11 3.12
CA ASP A 49 -6.24 -3.33 3.80
C ASP A 49 -5.48 -4.51 3.21
N MET A 50 -4.65 -5.15 4.05
CA MET A 50 -3.77 -6.24 3.68
C MET A 50 -4.30 -7.61 4.10
N ALA A 51 -5.57 -7.71 4.48
CA ALA A 51 -6.12 -8.94 5.05
C ALA A 51 -5.98 -10.16 4.13
N LYS A 52 -6.02 -9.96 2.82
CA LYS A 52 -5.90 -11.04 1.83
C LYS A 52 -4.45 -11.33 1.44
N VAL A 53 -3.52 -10.46 1.80
CA VAL A 53 -2.13 -10.57 1.37
C VAL A 53 -1.34 -11.41 2.37
N ALA A 54 -0.82 -12.55 1.90
CA ALA A 54 -0.01 -13.44 2.72
C ALA A 54 1.49 -13.17 2.60
N TYR A 55 1.90 -12.55 1.48
CA TYR A 55 3.32 -12.40 1.17
C TYR A 55 3.56 -11.14 0.35
N VAL A 56 4.64 -10.42 0.68
CA VAL A 56 5.15 -9.30 -0.11
C VAL A 56 6.66 -9.46 -0.26
N ASP A 57 7.20 -8.91 -1.35
CA ASP A 57 8.64 -8.79 -1.52
C ASP A 57 9.03 -7.30 -1.62
N SER A 58 10.32 -7.05 -1.83
CA SER A 58 10.82 -5.67 -1.90
C SER A 58 10.24 -4.87 -3.06
N THR A 59 9.81 -5.52 -4.15
CA THR A 59 9.20 -4.80 -5.28
C THR A 59 7.83 -4.26 -4.92
N ALA A 60 7.05 -5.01 -4.14
CA ALA A 60 5.76 -4.53 -3.63
C ALA A 60 5.97 -3.37 -2.64
N ILE A 61 6.97 -3.48 -1.78
CA ILE A 61 7.32 -2.37 -0.87
C ILE A 61 7.71 -1.14 -1.68
N GLY A 62 8.44 -1.30 -2.77
CA GLY A 62 8.76 -0.19 -3.68
C GLY A 62 7.52 0.48 -4.26
N ALA A 63 6.47 -0.29 -4.56
CA ALA A 63 5.19 0.25 -5.01
C ALA A 63 4.55 1.12 -3.92
N PHE A 64 4.53 0.65 -2.67
CA PHE A 64 4.02 1.44 -1.55
C PHE A 64 4.84 2.72 -1.32
N LEU A 65 6.15 2.64 -1.46
CA LEU A 65 7.01 3.83 -1.35
C LEU A 65 6.69 4.86 -2.45
N SER A 66 6.39 4.40 -3.65
CA SER A 66 5.97 5.29 -4.74
C SER A 66 4.67 6.02 -4.41
N LEU A 67 3.73 5.33 -3.77
CA LEU A 67 2.48 5.96 -3.30
C LEU A 67 2.77 6.96 -2.19
N TYR A 68 3.65 6.61 -1.26
CA TYR A 68 4.02 7.49 -0.16
C TYR A 68 4.61 8.81 -0.67
N ARG A 69 5.42 8.75 -1.74
CA ARG A 69 6.04 9.95 -2.32
C ARG A 69 5.03 10.90 -2.93
N ARG A 70 3.83 10.45 -3.24
CA ARG A 70 2.75 11.32 -3.74
C ARG A 70 2.05 12.09 -2.63
N LEU A 71 2.24 11.67 -1.38
CA LEU A 71 1.59 12.30 -0.24
C LEU A 71 2.32 13.58 0.15
N PRO A 72 1.61 14.52 0.81
CA PRO A 72 2.26 15.72 1.34
C PRO A 72 3.36 15.34 2.34
N GLN A 73 4.47 16.04 2.29
CA GLN A 73 5.58 15.80 3.23
C GLN A 73 5.21 16.17 4.66
N ASP A 74 4.28 17.10 4.82
CA ASP A 74 3.83 17.57 6.12
C ASP A 74 2.54 16.82 6.54
N GLY A 75 2.70 15.64 7.07
CA GLY A 75 1.58 14.90 7.67
C GLY A 75 0.95 13.83 6.78
N GLY A 76 1.53 13.52 5.61
CA GLY A 76 1.06 12.40 4.82
C GLY A 76 1.42 11.07 5.47
N SER A 77 0.54 10.07 5.37
CA SER A 77 0.79 8.76 5.97
C SER A 77 0.21 7.63 5.13
N ILE A 78 0.87 6.47 5.21
CA ILE A 78 0.33 5.19 4.72
C ILE A 78 0.19 4.26 5.91
N ARG A 79 -0.99 3.66 6.04
CA ARG A 79 -1.28 2.66 7.07
C ARG A 79 -1.61 1.34 6.40
N LEU A 80 -0.98 0.26 6.88
CA LEU A 80 -1.26 -1.10 6.42
C LEU A 80 -2.09 -1.80 7.49
N LEU A 81 -3.37 -2.07 7.19
CA LEU A 81 -4.27 -2.75 8.10
C LEU A 81 -4.21 -4.25 7.89
N HIS A 82 -4.32 -5.00 8.97
CA HIS A 82 -4.42 -6.46 8.95
C HIS A 82 -3.22 -7.13 8.26
N ALA A 83 -2.05 -6.53 8.39
CA ALA A 83 -0.83 -7.08 7.79
C ALA A 83 -0.47 -8.41 8.46
N ALA A 84 -0.27 -9.45 7.65
CA ALA A 84 0.17 -10.75 8.13
C ALA A 84 1.57 -10.63 8.77
N PRO A 85 1.93 -11.52 9.72
CA PRO A 85 3.25 -11.46 10.35
C PRO A 85 4.42 -11.45 9.36
N ALA A 86 4.30 -12.19 8.26
CA ALA A 86 5.34 -12.18 7.21
C ALA A 86 5.48 -10.81 6.56
N VAL A 87 4.37 -10.09 6.37
CA VAL A 87 4.39 -8.73 5.82
C VAL A 87 5.00 -7.77 6.82
N GLN A 88 4.62 -7.87 8.09
CA GLN A 88 5.17 -7.03 9.15
C GLN A 88 6.69 -7.22 9.24
N THR A 89 7.16 -8.46 9.16
CA THR A 89 8.58 -8.77 9.21
C THR A 89 9.35 -8.07 8.08
N VAL A 90 8.82 -8.09 6.86
CA VAL A 90 9.46 -7.40 5.71
C VAL A 90 9.56 -5.91 5.98
N VAL A 91 8.49 -5.29 6.47
CA VAL A 91 8.47 -3.85 6.80
C VAL A 91 9.51 -3.53 7.86
N GLU A 92 9.61 -4.37 8.90
CA GLU A 92 10.56 -4.16 9.99
C GLU A 92 12.01 -4.36 9.55
N VAL A 93 12.28 -5.43 8.78
CA VAL A 93 13.64 -5.71 8.29
C VAL A 93 14.14 -4.58 7.41
N LEU A 94 13.27 -4.00 6.59
CA LEU A 94 13.62 -2.86 5.74
C LEU A 94 13.57 -1.53 6.50
N ARG A 95 13.24 -1.56 7.80
CA ARG A 95 13.15 -0.38 8.67
C ARG A 95 12.16 0.67 8.18
N LEU A 96 11.05 0.22 7.62
CA LEU A 96 10.01 1.09 7.06
C LEU A 96 8.81 1.27 7.99
N HIS A 97 8.89 0.77 9.21
CA HIS A 97 7.80 0.88 10.20
C HIS A 97 7.54 2.31 10.66
N ARG A 98 8.43 3.26 10.33
CA ARG A 98 8.20 4.69 10.57
C ARG A 98 7.44 5.34 9.43
N ILE A 99 7.49 4.76 8.24
CA ILE A 99 6.83 5.27 7.04
C ILE A 99 5.48 4.60 6.86
N PHE A 100 5.44 3.28 7.01
CA PHE A 100 4.21 2.50 6.91
C PHE A 100 3.74 2.17 8.32
N LEU A 101 2.62 2.80 8.71
CA LEU A 101 2.03 2.55 10.02
C LEU A 101 1.33 1.19 9.98
N LEU A 102 1.66 0.33 10.93
CA LEU A 102 1.01 -0.98 11.05
C LEU A 102 -0.12 -0.88 12.07
N GLY A 103 -1.24 -1.47 11.75
CA GLY A 103 -2.34 -1.44 12.68
C GLY A 103 -3.69 -1.68 12.08
#